data_530a5ed47915d8fcb8e464258d3d83f3
#
_entry.id   530a5ed47915d8fcb8e464258d3d83f3
#
_cell.length_a   1.000
_cell.length_b   1.000
_cell.length_c   1.000
_cell.angle_alpha   90.00
_cell.angle_beta   90.00
_cell.angle_gamma   90.00
#
_symmetry.space_group_name_H-M   'P 1'
#
loop_
_entity.id
_entity.type
_entity.pdbx_description
1 polymer ?
#
loop_
_entity_poly.entity_id
_entity_poly.type
_entity_poly.pdbx_seq_one_letter_code
_entity_poly.pdbx_strand_id
1 'polypeptide(L)'
;MSDVLHTSNEHETWWRNAVVYQVYPRSFADANGDGTGDVAGIISRLDHLATLGVDAIWISPWYPSPLLDGGYDVVDYRDIDPRFGTLDDARQLTTEAHARGIKIIVDIVPNHTSSGHRWFQEAIAAPSDSPSRDHYIIRPGKGPNGAEPPNNWVAVFGGSAWSRLDDGEWYLHLFDVSQP
;
A
#
# COMPACT_ATOMS: atom_id res chain seq x y z
N MET A 1 -34.87 38.00 9.55
CA MET A 1 -34.67 36.61 9.04
C MET A 1 -33.48 36.68 8.12
N SER A 2 -32.33 36.30 8.62
CA SER A 2 -31.09 36.31 7.84
C SER A 2 -30.92 34.90 7.22
N ASP A 3 -31.04 34.85 5.90
CA ASP A 3 -30.68 33.70 5.11
C ASP A 3 -29.18 33.39 5.33
N VAL A 4 -28.88 32.38 6.11
CA VAL A 4 -27.55 31.78 6.16
C VAL A 4 -27.44 30.96 4.88
N LEU A 5 -26.92 31.62 3.84
CA LEU A 5 -26.44 30.91 2.64
C LEU A 5 -25.39 29.91 3.07
N HIS A 6 -25.77 28.64 3.14
CA HIS A 6 -24.84 27.55 3.11
C HIS A 6 -24.14 27.55 1.74
N THR A 7 -23.07 28.30 1.63
CA THR A 7 -22.06 28.04 0.59
C THR A 7 -21.45 26.69 0.90
N SER A 8 -22.02 25.62 0.35
CA SER A 8 -21.35 24.33 0.31
C SER A 8 -20.03 24.57 -0.40
N ASN A 9 -18.93 24.40 0.33
CA ASN A 9 -17.58 24.51 -0.19
C ASN A 9 -17.43 23.40 -1.23
N GLU A 10 -17.56 23.69 -2.52
CA GLU A 10 -17.42 22.71 -3.61
C GLU A 10 -16.08 21.97 -3.52
N HIS A 11 -15.08 22.60 -2.89
CA HIS A 11 -13.79 21.99 -2.60
C HIS A 11 -13.84 20.86 -1.55
N GLU A 12 -14.80 20.88 -0.63
CA GLU A 12 -14.89 19.87 0.45
C GLU A 12 -15.62 18.59 0.03
N THR A 13 -16.32 18.60 -1.09
CA THR A 13 -17.17 17.46 -1.53
C THR A 13 -16.92 17.01 -2.95
N TRP A 14 -15.82 17.44 -3.57
CA TRP A 14 -15.47 17.12 -4.97
C TRP A 14 -15.53 15.61 -5.26
N TRP A 15 -15.13 14.81 -4.29
CA TRP A 15 -15.05 13.35 -4.40
C TRP A 15 -16.41 12.65 -4.56
N ARG A 16 -17.52 13.32 -4.21
CA ARG A 16 -18.87 12.71 -4.26
C ARG A 16 -19.35 12.42 -5.68
N ASN A 17 -18.92 13.22 -6.63
CA ASN A 17 -19.29 13.10 -8.05
C ASN A 17 -18.09 12.83 -8.95
N ALA A 18 -16.91 12.61 -8.34
CA ALA A 18 -15.66 12.42 -9.07
C ALA A 18 -15.60 11.08 -9.79
N VAL A 19 -15.06 11.10 -10.99
CA VAL A 19 -14.61 9.91 -11.71
C VAL A 19 -13.16 9.66 -11.32
N VAL A 20 -12.91 8.58 -10.60
CA VAL A 20 -11.57 8.17 -10.17
C VAL A 20 -11.09 7.02 -11.06
N TYR A 21 -9.95 7.23 -11.72
CA TYR A 21 -9.31 6.22 -12.55
C TYR A 21 -8.18 5.54 -11.77
N GLN A 22 -8.29 4.23 -11.57
CA GLN A 22 -7.21 3.47 -10.93
C GLN A 22 -6.06 3.21 -11.91
N VAL A 23 -4.86 3.56 -11.49
CA VAL A 23 -3.62 3.26 -12.18
C VAL A 23 -2.82 2.24 -11.38
N TYR A 24 -2.55 1.09 -11.99
CA TYR A 24 -1.62 0.11 -11.48
C TYR A 24 -0.25 0.39 -12.11
N PRO A 25 0.74 0.95 -11.39
CA PRO A 25 1.97 1.47 -11.99
C PRO A 25 2.67 0.45 -12.87
N ARG A 26 2.82 -0.77 -12.37
CA ARG A 26 3.54 -1.87 -13.01
C ARG A 26 3.07 -2.18 -14.45
N SER A 27 1.78 -1.98 -14.75
CA SER A 27 1.18 -2.43 -16.01
C SER A 27 0.54 -1.32 -16.85
N PHE A 28 0.55 -0.06 -16.37
CA PHE A 28 -0.18 1.01 -17.03
C PHE A 28 0.54 1.55 -18.28
N ALA A 29 1.78 2.00 -18.12
CA ALA A 29 2.59 2.49 -19.25
C ALA A 29 4.07 2.40 -18.88
N ASP A 30 4.88 1.89 -19.78
CA ASP A 30 6.32 1.72 -19.69
C ASP A 30 6.98 2.80 -20.55
N ALA A 31 7.73 3.71 -19.94
CA ALA A 31 8.40 4.79 -20.64
C ALA A 31 9.86 4.46 -21.02
N ASN A 32 10.49 3.56 -20.27
CA ASN A 32 11.91 3.20 -20.47
C ASN A 32 12.10 1.96 -21.35
N GLY A 33 11.04 1.16 -21.62
CA GLY A 33 11.04 0.00 -22.49
C GLY A 33 11.57 -1.28 -21.85
N ASP A 34 11.56 -1.36 -20.51
CA ASP A 34 12.04 -2.54 -19.78
C ASP A 34 10.96 -3.61 -19.56
N GLY A 35 9.72 -3.35 -19.96
CA GLY A 35 8.57 -4.23 -19.81
C GLY A 35 7.78 -4.03 -18.52
N THR A 36 8.18 -3.08 -17.68
CA THR A 36 7.50 -2.71 -16.45
C THR A 36 7.01 -1.26 -16.55
N GLY A 37 5.74 -1.02 -16.26
CA GLY A 37 5.22 0.35 -16.21
C GLY A 37 5.87 1.16 -15.09
N ASP A 38 5.98 2.47 -15.31
CA ASP A 38 6.66 3.39 -14.42
C ASP A 38 5.94 4.75 -14.29
N VAL A 39 6.40 5.60 -13.38
CA VAL A 39 5.82 6.92 -13.12
C VAL A 39 5.97 7.84 -14.33
N ALA A 40 7.07 7.75 -15.06
CA ALA A 40 7.27 8.51 -16.30
C ALA A 40 6.26 8.08 -17.38
N GLY A 41 5.94 6.79 -17.45
CA GLY A 41 4.87 6.26 -18.29
C GLY A 41 3.50 6.82 -17.89
N ILE A 42 3.20 6.92 -16.59
CA ILE A 42 1.95 7.55 -16.13
C ILE A 42 1.90 9.00 -16.58
N ILE A 43 2.98 9.77 -16.39
CA ILE A 43 3.08 11.16 -16.82
C ILE A 43 2.81 11.29 -18.31
N SER A 44 3.36 10.40 -19.14
CA SER A 44 3.19 10.42 -20.59
C SER A 44 1.74 10.20 -21.06
N ARG A 45 0.86 9.69 -20.20
CA ARG A 45 -0.55 9.40 -20.47
C ARG A 45 -1.54 10.37 -19.83
N LEU A 46 -1.07 11.40 -19.12
CA LEU A 46 -1.95 12.36 -18.44
C LEU A 46 -2.90 13.09 -19.40
N ASP A 47 -2.46 13.41 -20.63
CA ASP A 47 -3.34 14.05 -21.62
C ASP A 47 -4.48 13.12 -22.06
N HIS A 48 -4.23 11.82 -22.16
CA HIS A 48 -5.26 10.82 -22.42
C HIS A 48 -6.27 10.78 -21.29
N LEU A 49 -5.81 10.75 -20.04
CA LEU A 49 -6.68 10.72 -18.85
C LEU A 49 -7.49 12.01 -18.71
N ALA A 50 -6.89 13.17 -19.02
CA ALA A 50 -7.60 14.43 -19.07
C ALA A 50 -8.69 14.44 -20.14
N THR A 51 -8.40 13.92 -21.34
CA THR A 51 -9.38 13.81 -22.44
C THR A 51 -10.51 12.83 -22.10
N LEU A 52 -10.22 11.79 -21.32
CA LEU A 52 -11.23 10.85 -20.81
C LEU A 52 -12.17 11.50 -19.77
N GLY A 53 -11.76 12.64 -19.19
CA GLY A 53 -12.58 13.42 -18.27
C GLY A 53 -12.55 12.89 -16.84
N VAL A 54 -11.43 12.27 -16.40
CA VAL A 54 -11.29 11.83 -15.02
C VAL A 54 -10.95 13.00 -14.08
N ASP A 55 -11.48 12.97 -12.88
CA ASP A 55 -11.25 14.00 -11.86
C ASP A 55 -10.04 13.69 -10.98
N ALA A 56 -9.74 12.41 -10.83
CA ALA A 56 -8.62 11.94 -10.03
C ALA A 56 -8.02 10.63 -10.57
N ILE A 57 -6.74 10.42 -10.28
CA ILE A 57 -6.05 9.16 -10.47
C ILE A 57 -5.78 8.56 -9.10
N TRP A 58 -6.19 7.31 -8.90
CA TRP A 58 -5.79 6.50 -7.75
C TRP A 58 -4.64 5.59 -8.16
N ILE A 59 -3.49 5.78 -7.54
CA ILE A 59 -2.28 5.01 -7.80
C ILE A 59 -2.21 3.88 -6.78
N SER A 60 -2.27 2.62 -7.25
CA SER A 60 -2.01 1.43 -6.43
C SER A 60 -0.61 1.49 -5.83
N PRO A 61 -0.30 0.75 -4.75
CA PRO A 61 0.95 0.92 -4.02
C PRO A 61 2.18 0.89 -4.92
N TRP A 62 3.00 1.92 -4.84
CA TRP A 62 4.23 2.13 -5.61
C TRP A 62 5.49 2.16 -4.74
N TYR A 63 5.32 1.79 -3.46
CA TYR A 63 6.40 1.76 -2.48
C TYR A 63 7.37 0.60 -2.75
N PRO A 64 8.62 0.66 -2.23
CA PRO A 64 9.51 -0.49 -2.20
C PRO A 64 8.81 -1.73 -1.63
N SER A 65 8.78 -2.80 -2.43
CA SER A 65 8.04 -4.03 -2.14
C SER A 65 8.66 -5.21 -2.86
N PRO A 66 8.65 -6.43 -2.28
CA PRO A 66 8.93 -7.66 -3.03
C PRO A 66 7.91 -7.97 -4.14
N LEU A 67 6.76 -7.27 -4.18
CA LEU A 67 5.64 -7.47 -5.11
C LEU A 67 5.00 -8.86 -5.01
N LEU A 68 5.03 -9.49 -3.86
CA LEU A 68 4.37 -10.78 -3.62
C LEU A 68 2.85 -10.63 -3.63
N ASP A 69 2.36 -9.48 -3.18
CA ASP A 69 0.95 -9.07 -3.27
C ASP A 69 0.79 -7.75 -4.03
N GLY A 70 1.36 -7.69 -5.23
CA GLY A 70 1.15 -6.56 -6.14
C GLY A 70 1.60 -5.19 -5.62
N GLY A 71 2.43 -5.12 -4.58
CA GLY A 71 2.90 -3.89 -3.96
C GLY A 71 2.24 -3.59 -2.60
N TYR A 72 1.23 -4.36 -2.20
CA TYR A 72 0.60 -4.20 -0.89
C TYR A 72 1.47 -4.72 0.26
N ASP A 73 2.50 -5.49 -0.01
CA ASP A 73 3.55 -5.95 0.91
C ASP A 73 4.67 -4.89 1.01
N VAL A 74 4.39 -3.78 1.69
CA VAL A 74 5.25 -2.58 1.73
C VAL A 74 6.45 -2.76 2.65
N VAL A 75 7.65 -2.56 2.11
CA VAL A 75 8.93 -2.58 2.85
C VAL A 75 9.31 -1.21 3.40
N ASP A 76 9.06 -0.14 2.64
CA ASP A 76 9.31 1.24 3.04
C ASP A 76 8.20 2.16 2.54
N TYR A 77 7.53 2.85 3.47
CA TYR A 77 6.44 3.80 3.16
C TYR A 77 6.93 5.19 2.77
N ARG A 78 8.24 5.43 2.73
CA ARG A 78 8.84 6.76 2.57
C ARG A 78 9.48 6.99 1.22
N ASP A 79 9.46 5.98 0.35
CA ASP A 79 10.12 6.04 -0.96
C ASP A 79 9.24 5.42 -2.04
N ILE A 80 9.62 5.63 -3.29
CA ILE A 80 9.07 4.97 -4.46
C ILE A 80 9.97 3.78 -4.80
N ASP A 81 9.37 2.65 -5.17
CA ASP A 81 10.13 1.50 -5.65
C ASP A 81 10.97 1.89 -6.87
N PRO A 82 12.29 1.62 -6.86
CA PRO A 82 13.19 2.02 -7.96
C PRO A 82 12.77 1.50 -9.34
N ARG A 83 11.97 0.43 -9.39
CA ARG A 83 11.40 -0.10 -10.65
C ARG A 83 10.35 0.85 -11.24
N PHE A 84 9.70 1.64 -10.42
CA PHE A 84 8.65 2.57 -10.85
C PHE A 84 9.13 4.01 -10.99
N GLY A 85 10.25 4.38 -10.36
CA GLY A 85 10.80 5.72 -10.40
C GLY A 85 11.34 6.21 -9.07
N THR A 86 11.30 7.52 -8.88
CA THR A 86 11.85 8.21 -7.71
C THR A 86 10.79 9.12 -7.06
N LEU A 87 11.10 9.65 -5.87
CA LEU A 87 10.28 10.70 -5.24
C LEU A 87 10.18 11.97 -6.09
N ASP A 88 11.20 12.28 -6.90
CA ASP A 88 11.15 13.44 -7.80
C ASP A 88 10.18 13.18 -8.95
N ASP A 89 10.15 11.97 -9.51
CA ASP A 89 9.16 11.58 -10.51
C ASP A 89 7.73 11.64 -9.93
N ALA A 90 7.53 11.23 -8.69
CA ALA A 90 6.24 11.35 -8.01
C ALA A 90 5.80 12.81 -7.81
N ARG A 91 6.75 13.72 -7.49
CA ARG A 91 6.49 15.16 -7.41
C ARG A 91 6.14 15.73 -8.77
N GLN A 92 6.87 15.32 -9.82
CA GLN A 92 6.58 15.72 -11.19
C GLN A 92 5.19 15.25 -11.62
N LEU A 93 4.85 13.98 -11.39
CA LEU A 93 3.52 13.45 -11.70
C LEU A 93 2.41 14.28 -11.02
N THR A 94 2.59 14.61 -9.75
CA THR A 94 1.61 15.43 -9.01
C THR A 94 1.47 16.81 -9.63
N THR A 95 2.56 17.46 -9.99
CA THR A 95 2.56 18.78 -10.62
C THR A 95 1.86 18.76 -11.97
N GLU A 96 2.21 17.79 -12.81
CA GLU A 96 1.66 17.63 -14.17
C GLU A 96 0.17 17.24 -14.16
N ALA A 97 -0.25 16.40 -13.22
CA ALA A 97 -1.66 16.04 -13.04
C ALA A 97 -2.48 17.25 -12.59
N HIS A 98 -2.00 18.01 -11.60
CA HIS A 98 -2.67 19.20 -11.11
C HIS A 98 -2.78 20.28 -12.19
N ALA A 99 -1.78 20.46 -13.05
CA ALA A 99 -1.85 21.38 -14.18
C ALA A 99 -2.97 21.03 -15.18
N ARG A 100 -3.44 19.80 -15.19
CA ARG A 100 -4.56 19.29 -15.99
C ARG A 100 -5.88 19.17 -15.22
N GLY A 101 -5.91 19.66 -13.98
CA GLY A 101 -7.09 19.56 -13.10
C GLY A 101 -7.34 18.18 -12.51
N ILE A 102 -6.40 17.24 -12.66
CA ILE A 102 -6.50 15.86 -12.16
C ILE A 102 -5.87 15.78 -10.77
N LYS A 103 -6.60 15.26 -9.80
CA LYS A 103 -6.10 15.01 -8.44
C LYS A 103 -5.37 13.66 -8.36
N ILE A 104 -4.40 13.57 -7.45
CA ILE A 104 -3.70 12.31 -7.16
C ILE A 104 -4.17 11.76 -5.82
N ILE A 105 -4.56 10.49 -5.84
CA ILE A 105 -4.87 9.68 -4.65
C ILE A 105 -3.78 8.60 -4.57
N VAL A 106 -3.06 8.57 -3.46
CA VAL A 106 -2.03 7.57 -3.20
C VAL A 106 -2.59 6.54 -2.25
N ASP A 107 -2.39 5.28 -2.56
CA ASP A 107 -2.77 4.18 -1.69
C ASP A 107 -1.94 4.17 -0.40
N ILE A 108 -2.57 3.85 0.71
CA ILE A 108 -1.89 3.68 2.00
C ILE A 108 -2.29 2.33 2.59
N VAL A 109 -1.31 1.58 3.07
CA VAL A 109 -1.50 0.23 3.61
C VAL A 109 -1.19 0.22 5.11
N PRO A 110 -2.11 0.65 5.99
CA PRO A 110 -1.84 0.74 7.43
C PRO A 110 -2.14 -0.56 8.19
N ASN A 111 -2.70 -1.58 7.53
CA ASN A 111 -3.14 -2.83 8.17
C ASN A 111 -1.95 -3.73 8.54
N HIS A 112 -0.93 -3.78 7.70
CA HIS A 112 0.23 -4.67 7.81
C HIS A 112 1.44 -4.03 7.16
N THR A 113 2.60 -4.62 7.36
CA THR A 113 3.82 -4.32 6.61
C THR A 113 4.24 -5.53 5.77
N SER A 114 5.25 -5.37 4.92
CA SER A 114 5.97 -6.55 4.40
C SER A 114 6.72 -7.25 5.52
N SER A 115 6.89 -8.55 5.39
CA SER A 115 7.86 -9.30 6.21
C SER A 115 9.30 -8.78 6.06
N GLY A 116 9.63 -8.12 4.95
CA GLY A 116 10.90 -7.42 4.75
C GLY A 116 10.99 -6.04 5.40
N HIS A 117 9.91 -5.52 5.99
CA HIS A 117 9.92 -4.21 6.64
C HIS A 117 10.83 -4.22 7.88
N ARG A 118 11.56 -3.13 8.09
CA ARG A 118 12.51 -3.00 9.19
C ARG A 118 11.90 -3.34 10.56
N TRP A 119 10.69 -2.89 10.83
CA TRP A 119 10.04 -3.15 12.12
C TRP A 119 9.77 -4.64 12.35
N PHE A 120 9.37 -5.38 11.32
CA PHE A 120 9.16 -6.82 11.46
C PHE A 120 10.48 -7.56 11.66
N GLN A 121 11.51 -7.17 10.90
CA GLN A 121 12.85 -7.76 11.06
C GLN A 121 13.44 -7.49 12.46
N GLU A 122 13.27 -6.28 13.00
CA GLU A 122 13.64 -5.94 14.36
C GLU A 122 12.82 -6.73 15.40
N ALA A 123 11.52 -6.91 15.18
CA ALA A 123 10.63 -7.66 16.07
C ALA A 123 11.03 -9.15 16.17
N ILE A 124 11.27 -9.81 15.04
CA ILE A 124 11.61 -11.25 15.05
C ILE A 124 13.04 -11.52 15.52
N ALA A 125 13.94 -10.56 15.41
CA ALA A 125 15.31 -10.66 15.93
C ALA A 125 15.40 -10.38 17.44
N ALA A 126 14.39 -9.77 18.03
CA ALA A 126 14.36 -9.37 19.43
C ALA A 126 13.84 -10.50 20.34
N PRO A 127 14.23 -10.51 21.65
CA PRO A 127 13.60 -11.38 22.63
C PRO A 127 12.08 -11.25 22.69
N SER A 128 11.39 -12.30 23.13
CA SER A 128 9.91 -12.36 23.14
C SER A 128 9.22 -11.29 23.99
N ASP A 129 9.90 -10.73 24.98
CA ASP A 129 9.42 -9.65 25.84
C ASP A 129 9.83 -8.24 25.36
N SER A 130 10.42 -8.12 24.18
CA SER A 130 10.89 -6.84 23.65
C SER A 130 9.72 -5.95 23.18
N PRO A 131 9.74 -4.64 23.49
CA PRO A 131 8.75 -3.69 22.97
C PRO A 131 8.68 -3.59 21.45
N SER A 132 9.74 -3.97 20.70
CA SER A 132 9.71 -4.01 19.24
C SER A 132 8.69 -5.01 18.69
N ARG A 133 8.33 -6.04 19.46
CA ARG A 133 7.31 -7.02 19.11
C ARG A 133 5.88 -6.49 19.23
N ASP A 134 5.67 -5.41 20.00
CA ASP A 134 4.34 -4.81 20.21
C ASP A 134 3.76 -4.16 18.94
N HIS A 135 4.57 -3.97 17.90
CA HIS A 135 4.10 -3.52 16.59
C HIS A 135 3.27 -4.59 15.86
N TYR A 136 3.40 -5.86 16.26
CA TYR A 136 2.79 -7.01 15.58
C TYR A 136 1.99 -7.86 16.56
N ILE A 137 1.04 -8.62 16.03
CA ILE A 137 0.30 -9.60 16.83
C ILE A 137 1.09 -10.92 16.82
N ILE A 138 1.95 -11.09 17.81
CA ILE A 138 2.74 -12.32 18.02
C ILE A 138 2.22 -13.01 19.27
N ARG A 139 2.00 -14.32 19.22
CA ARG A 139 1.38 -15.10 20.30
C ARG A 139 2.04 -16.48 20.41
N PRO A 140 2.08 -17.06 21.64
CA PRO A 140 2.47 -18.44 21.83
C PRO A 140 1.48 -19.38 21.13
N GLY A 141 1.98 -20.45 20.56
CA GLY A 141 1.17 -21.49 19.99
C GLY A 141 0.50 -22.38 21.05
N LYS A 142 -0.42 -23.23 20.60
CA LYS A 142 -1.10 -24.27 21.40
C LYS A 142 -0.42 -25.64 21.22
N GLY A 143 -0.90 -26.61 22.01
CA GLY A 143 -0.43 -27.97 21.97
C GLY A 143 0.99 -28.18 22.51
N PRO A 144 1.55 -29.38 22.39
CA PRO A 144 2.89 -29.65 22.86
C PRO A 144 3.93 -28.77 22.17
N ASN A 145 4.75 -28.09 22.97
CA ASN A 145 5.81 -27.18 22.49
C ASN A 145 5.31 -26.05 21.55
N GLY A 146 4.03 -25.61 21.68
CA GLY A 146 3.49 -24.56 20.82
C GLY A 146 3.39 -24.95 19.34
N ALA A 147 3.24 -26.23 19.02
CA ALA A 147 3.27 -26.71 17.63
C ALA A 147 2.02 -26.35 16.81
N GLU A 148 0.94 -25.93 17.47
CA GLU A 148 -0.32 -25.56 16.84
C GLU A 148 -0.51 -24.04 16.89
N PRO A 149 -1.20 -23.43 15.88
CA PRO A 149 -1.45 -21.99 15.87
C PRO A 149 -2.33 -21.56 17.06
N PRO A 150 -2.27 -20.28 17.47
CA PRO A 150 -3.05 -19.74 18.59
C PRO A 150 -4.56 -19.95 18.47
N ASN A 151 -5.09 -19.94 17.27
CA ASN A 151 -6.49 -20.20 16.96
C ASN A 151 -6.65 -20.71 15.51
N ASN A 152 -7.89 -20.91 15.08
CA ASN A 152 -8.25 -21.42 13.75
C ASN A 152 -8.59 -20.32 12.74
N TRP A 153 -8.09 -19.12 12.88
CA TRP A 153 -8.34 -18.07 11.92
C TRP A 153 -7.72 -18.40 10.55
N VAL A 154 -8.45 -18.00 9.53
CA VAL A 154 -8.10 -18.23 8.12
C VAL A 154 -7.75 -16.89 7.49
N ALA A 155 -6.66 -16.85 6.73
CA ALA A 155 -6.26 -15.68 5.98
C ALA A 155 -7.20 -15.40 4.79
N VAL A 156 -7.25 -14.17 4.31
CA VAL A 156 -8.11 -13.76 3.18
C VAL A 156 -7.81 -14.59 1.92
N PHE A 157 -6.55 -14.93 1.69
CA PHE A 157 -6.14 -15.77 0.55
C PHE A 157 -6.23 -17.27 0.83
N GLY A 158 -6.79 -17.65 1.99
CA GLY A 158 -6.91 -19.04 2.42
C GLY A 158 -5.73 -19.51 3.28
N GLY A 159 -5.90 -20.69 3.88
CA GLY A 159 -4.92 -21.23 4.82
C GLY A 159 -4.97 -20.59 6.21
N SER A 160 -4.05 -20.95 7.08
CA SER A 160 -3.95 -20.37 8.43
C SER A 160 -3.59 -18.88 8.35
N ALA A 161 -4.22 -18.06 9.19
CA ALA A 161 -3.83 -16.66 9.39
C ALA A 161 -2.58 -16.52 10.31
N TRP A 162 -1.97 -17.61 10.70
CA TRP A 162 -0.82 -17.65 11.59
C TRP A 162 0.34 -18.40 10.98
N SER A 163 1.53 -17.83 11.07
CA SER A 163 2.78 -18.47 10.69
C SER A 163 3.74 -18.52 11.86
N ARG A 164 4.46 -19.64 11.97
CA ARG A 164 5.37 -19.88 13.08
C ARG A 164 6.72 -19.23 12.83
N LEU A 165 7.25 -18.58 13.87
CA LEU A 165 8.59 -18.02 13.92
C LEU A 165 9.60 -19.10 14.37
N ASP A 166 10.88 -18.82 14.17
CA ASP A 166 11.98 -19.72 14.56
C ASP A 166 12.08 -19.92 16.09
N ASP A 167 11.65 -18.92 16.87
CA ASP A 167 11.59 -18.99 18.33
C ASP A 167 10.39 -19.79 18.87
N GLY A 168 9.50 -20.25 17.97
CA GLY A 168 8.35 -21.09 18.29
C GLY A 168 7.05 -20.32 18.54
N GLU A 169 7.07 -18.99 18.58
CA GLU A 169 5.86 -18.16 18.59
C GLU A 169 5.25 -18.04 17.19
N TRP A 170 4.07 -17.44 17.10
CA TRP A 170 3.31 -17.31 15.87
C TRP A 170 2.92 -15.86 15.64
N TYR A 171 3.16 -15.34 14.43
CA TYR A 171 2.67 -14.04 14.03
C TYR A 171 1.40 -14.13 13.19
N LEU A 172 0.53 -13.15 13.38
CA LEU A 172 -0.71 -13.01 12.60
C LEU A 172 -0.42 -12.37 11.26
N HIS A 173 -1.00 -12.91 10.20
CA HIS A 173 -1.13 -12.27 8.89
C HIS A 173 -2.55 -12.46 8.35
N LEU A 174 -3.25 -11.37 8.07
CA LEU A 174 -4.64 -11.44 7.61
C LEU A 174 -4.74 -11.71 6.09
N PHE A 175 -3.69 -11.42 5.35
CA PHE A 175 -3.60 -11.61 3.91
C PHE A 175 -2.55 -12.67 3.58
N ASP A 176 -1.46 -12.29 2.94
CA ASP A 176 -0.37 -13.22 2.63
C ASP A 176 0.57 -13.43 3.83
N VAL A 177 1.26 -14.57 3.85
CA VAL A 177 2.30 -14.87 4.85
C VAL A 177 3.42 -13.81 4.90
N SER A 178 3.65 -13.12 3.81
CA SER A 178 4.61 -12.01 3.73
C SER A 178 4.11 -10.69 4.32
N GLN A 179 2.90 -10.66 4.91
CA GLN A 179 2.22 -9.43 5.38
C GLN A 179 1.83 -9.53 6.86
N PRO A 180 2.85 -9.59 7.77
CA PRO A 180 2.61 -9.61 9.21
C PRO A 180 1.96 -8.33 9.74
#